data_e8bbc2a7bdae907ee84ba075887e8834
#
_entry.id   e8bbc2a7bdae907ee84ba075887e8834
#
_cell.length_a   1.000
_cell.length_b   1.000
_cell.length_c   1.000
_cell.angle_alpha   90.00
_cell.angle_beta   90.00
_cell.angle_gamma   90.00
#
_symmetry.space_group_name_H-M   'P 1'
#
loop_
_entity.id
_entity.type
_entity.pdbx_description
1 polymer ?
#
loop_
_entity_poly.entity_id
_entity_poly.type
_entity_poly.pdbx_seq_one_letter_code
_entity_poly.pdbx_strand_id
1 'polypeptide(L)'
;ADYVHPFPGGTKLETGLKTVIRRINSDYETLTRETNATMFTPIPFLTDNFLYDQDVYAGYVSFNWKLSKSIGLITGARYEHTTIRGAYRELEQEPFTQQYGNILPSIILNKQFKNFSNAKASYSRRIQRPSLFFINPFTQISDPNNLVFGNPTLDPEVVDQYELSYNTFVKGVAINAAVYYRQTTDIIESFVQIEPASEVSSTSYLNIGVNNSVGVNLFTSVNIKEIGSFRLGFNIFTYNAESTVDSIDLSRSTVIWNGNIGANINLPRDWKFDLFGFARSPQQTLQGENPSFWLYGMGLRKQFNKRFSLGIRAIEPFNERKSFPSEIQGENFYQRSNFSIPFRSIGFSISYNFGELDFSGNRRGRRSKINNDDQKGGGNDNF
;
A
#
# COMPACT_ATOMS: atom_id res chain seq x y z
N ALA A 1 -6.69 21.17 -12.33
CA ALA A 1 -6.24 21.96 -13.51
C ALA A 1 -4.74 22.13 -13.39
N ASP A 2 -4.03 21.88 -14.51
CA ASP A 2 -2.56 21.97 -14.56
C ASP A 2 -2.16 22.93 -15.68
N TYR A 3 -1.14 23.72 -15.41
CA TYR A 3 -0.55 24.64 -16.35
C TYR A 3 0.95 24.39 -16.46
N VAL A 4 1.46 24.31 -17.68
CA VAL A 4 2.88 24.11 -17.96
C VAL A 4 3.38 25.27 -18.81
N HIS A 5 4.40 25.98 -18.32
CA HIS A 5 5.07 27.06 -19.04
C HIS A 5 6.51 26.66 -19.38
N PRO A 6 6.85 26.46 -20.66
CA PRO A 6 8.21 26.20 -21.08
C PRO A 6 8.99 27.52 -21.19
N PHE A 7 10.18 27.59 -20.60
CA PHE A 7 11.12 28.72 -20.77
C PHE A 7 12.19 28.41 -21.82
N PRO A 8 12.82 29.42 -22.40
CA PRO A 8 14.02 29.26 -23.21
C PRO A 8 15.09 28.44 -22.43
N GLY A 9 15.85 27.61 -23.14
CA GLY A 9 16.88 26.77 -22.49
C GLY A 9 16.39 25.44 -21.92
N GLY A 10 15.09 25.15 -22.01
CA GLY A 10 14.52 23.86 -21.65
C GLY A 10 14.07 23.74 -20.19
N THR A 11 14.10 24.82 -19.43
CA THR A 11 13.45 24.91 -18.10
C THR A 11 11.93 24.94 -18.27
N LYS A 12 11.20 24.35 -17.32
CA LYS A 12 9.72 24.36 -17.31
C LYS A 12 9.22 24.71 -15.93
N LEU A 13 8.17 25.52 -15.88
CA LEU A 13 7.34 25.73 -14.71
C LEU A 13 6.06 24.89 -14.86
N GLU A 14 5.74 24.14 -13.85
CA GLU A 14 4.48 23.42 -13.75
C GLU A 14 3.76 23.90 -12.49
N THR A 15 2.49 24.25 -12.61
CA THR A 15 1.66 24.65 -11.47
C THR A 15 0.25 24.13 -11.67
N GLY A 16 -0.46 23.89 -10.59
CA GLY A 16 -1.81 23.39 -10.70
C GLY A 16 -2.57 23.39 -9.39
N LEU A 17 -3.87 23.17 -9.54
CA LEU A 17 -4.81 23.03 -8.45
C LEU A 17 -5.49 21.65 -8.53
N LYS A 18 -5.63 20.98 -7.41
CA LYS A 18 -6.36 19.71 -7.28
C LYS A 18 -7.37 19.81 -6.16
N THR A 19 -8.58 19.34 -6.42
CA THR A 19 -9.59 19.15 -5.40
C THR A 19 -10.00 17.67 -5.40
N VAL A 20 -10.09 17.07 -4.23
CA VAL A 20 -10.64 15.74 -4.02
C VAL A 20 -11.77 15.86 -3.02
N ILE A 21 -12.96 15.46 -3.43
CA ILE A 21 -14.16 15.46 -2.60
C ILE A 21 -14.61 14.01 -2.46
N ARG A 22 -14.63 13.50 -1.24
CA ARG A 22 -15.11 12.16 -0.90
C ARG A 22 -16.34 12.28 -0.04
N ARG A 23 -17.38 11.56 -0.39
CA ARG A 23 -18.61 11.43 0.37
C ARG A 23 -18.87 9.94 0.51
N ILE A 24 -18.76 9.44 1.71
CA ILE A 24 -18.92 8.03 2.02
C ILE A 24 -20.06 7.89 3.01
N ASN A 25 -20.95 6.98 2.70
CA ASN A 25 -21.99 6.52 3.58
C ASN A 25 -21.71 5.05 3.89
N SER A 26 -21.53 4.71 5.15
CA SER A 26 -21.27 3.37 5.63
C SER A 26 -22.45 2.90 6.47
N ASP A 27 -23.33 2.12 5.86
CA ASP A 27 -24.44 1.46 6.55
C ASP A 27 -23.95 0.19 7.22
N TYR A 28 -24.21 0.07 8.50
CA TYR A 28 -23.80 -1.06 9.29
C TYR A 28 -24.99 -1.59 10.10
N GLU A 29 -25.27 -2.87 9.94
CA GLU A 29 -26.34 -3.56 10.65
C GLU A 29 -25.81 -4.82 11.30
N THR A 30 -25.96 -4.92 12.62
CA THR A 30 -25.63 -6.13 13.37
C THR A 30 -26.92 -6.84 13.78
N LEU A 31 -27.03 -8.08 13.36
CA LEU A 31 -28.19 -8.92 13.64
C LEU A 31 -27.81 -10.02 14.63
N THR A 32 -28.68 -10.25 15.59
CA THR A 32 -28.59 -11.39 16.51
C THR A 32 -29.77 -12.36 16.31
N ARG A 33 -29.53 -13.63 16.61
CA ARG A 33 -30.58 -14.63 16.63
C ARG A 33 -30.35 -15.58 17.80
N GLU A 34 -31.33 -15.74 18.64
CA GLU A 34 -31.31 -16.80 19.66
C GLU A 34 -31.30 -18.16 19.00
N THR A 35 -30.67 -19.15 19.66
CA THR A 35 -30.40 -20.48 19.08
C THR A 35 -31.67 -21.19 18.56
N ASN A 36 -32.86 -20.91 19.12
CA ASN A 36 -34.13 -21.53 18.74
C ASN A 36 -35.05 -20.57 17.96
N ALA A 37 -34.63 -19.32 17.69
CA ALA A 37 -35.43 -18.36 16.96
C ALA A 37 -35.29 -18.57 15.46
N THR A 38 -36.34 -18.30 14.70
CA THR A 38 -36.36 -18.39 13.23
C THR A 38 -35.93 -17.08 12.56
N MET A 39 -35.97 -15.95 13.27
CA MET A 39 -35.68 -14.63 12.73
C MET A 39 -34.45 -14.00 13.38
N PHE A 40 -33.71 -13.24 12.60
CA PHE A 40 -32.67 -12.35 13.09
C PHE A 40 -33.30 -11.03 13.52
N THR A 41 -32.81 -10.45 14.60
CA THR A 41 -33.24 -9.14 15.13
C THR A 41 -32.04 -8.19 15.18
N PRO A 42 -32.18 -6.92 14.74
CA PRO A 42 -31.12 -5.94 14.84
C PRO A 42 -30.73 -5.68 16.29
N ILE A 43 -29.43 -5.43 16.51
CA ILE A 43 -28.93 -4.91 17.79
C ILE A 43 -28.80 -3.37 17.62
N PRO A 44 -29.69 -2.56 18.23
CA PRO A 44 -29.77 -1.14 17.93
C PRO A 44 -28.46 -0.37 18.17
N PHE A 45 -27.75 -0.65 19.28
CA PHE A 45 -26.50 0.04 19.61
C PHE A 45 -25.27 -0.41 18.76
N LEU A 46 -25.45 -1.40 17.90
CA LEU A 46 -24.47 -1.91 16.93
C LEU A 46 -24.96 -1.77 15.49
N THR A 47 -25.96 -0.94 15.27
CA THR A 47 -26.55 -0.64 13.98
C THR A 47 -26.53 0.87 13.80
N ASP A 48 -25.86 1.35 12.75
CA ASP A 48 -25.82 2.78 12.45
C ASP A 48 -25.47 3.05 10.99
N ASN A 49 -25.64 4.28 10.59
CA ASN A 49 -25.22 4.86 9.33
C ASN A 49 -24.19 5.95 9.61
N PHE A 50 -22.92 5.64 9.30
CA PHE A 50 -21.83 6.58 9.47
C PHE A 50 -21.59 7.37 8.18
N LEU A 51 -21.73 8.68 8.27
CA LEU A 51 -21.44 9.62 7.19
C LEU A 51 -20.01 10.14 7.34
N TYR A 52 -19.22 9.99 6.28
CA TYR A 52 -17.85 10.47 6.24
C TYR A 52 -17.62 11.35 5.02
N ASP A 53 -17.30 12.59 5.30
CA ASP A 53 -16.99 13.62 4.30
C ASP A 53 -15.53 14.02 4.40
N GLN A 54 -14.79 13.96 3.29
CA GLN A 54 -13.42 14.42 3.20
C GLN A 54 -13.25 15.36 2.01
N ASP A 55 -12.84 16.58 2.29
CA ASP A 55 -12.51 17.61 1.30
C ASP A 55 -11.01 17.91 1.34
N VAL A 56 -10.31 17.73 0.21
CA VAL A 56 -8.89 18.06 0.07
C VAL A 56 -8.74 19.11 -1.02
N TYR A 57 -8.18 20.25 -0.67
CA TYR A 57 -7.81 21.32 -1.59
C TYR A 57 -6.30 21.43 -1.65
N ALA A 58 -5.74 21.42 -2.85
CA ALA A 58 -4.30 21.45 -3.02
C ALA A 58 -3.88 22.36 -4.15
N GLY A 59 -2.78 23.07 -3.93
CA GLY A 59 -2.07 23.84 -4.95
C GLY A 59 -0.60 23.46 -4.97
N TYR A 60 0.00 23.41 -6.15
CA TYR A 60 1.42 23.08 -6.28
C TYR A 60 2.13 23.99 -7.30
N VAL A 61 3.44 24.11 -7.10
CA VAL A 61 4.37 24.71 -8.05
C VAL A 61 5.61 23.82 -8.15
N SER A 62 6.10 23.61 -9.36
CA SER A 62 7.31 22.82 -9.63
C SER A 62 8.11 23.45 -10.75
N PHE A 63 9.42 23.52 -10.57
CA PHE A 63 10.38 23.96 -11.57
C PHE A 63 11.23 22.78 -12.01
N ASN A 64 11.30 22.56 -13.31
CA ASN A 64 12.18 21.57 -13.92
C ASN A 64 13.32 22.32 -14.62
N TRP A 65 14.48 22.36 -13.98
CA TRP A 65 15.67 23.07 -14.41
C TRP A 65 16.56 22.16 -15.24
N LYS A 66 16.89 22.56 -16.44
CA LYS A 66 17.90 21.88 -17.25
C LYS A 66 19.27 22.52 -17.00
N LEU A 67 19.97 22.04 -15.97
CA LEU A 67 21.27 22.59 -15.56
C LEU A 67 22.37 22.34 -16.61
N SER A 68 22.30 21.20 -17.30
CA SER A 68 23.19 20.86 -18.43
C SER A 68 22.51 19.84 -19.36
N LYS A 69 23.23 19.39 -20.41
CA LYS A 69 22.74 18.32 -21.30
C LYS A 69 22.50 16.98 -20.56
N SER A 70 23.13 16.79 -19.41
CA SER A 70 23.08 15.53 -18.66
C SER A 70 22.63 15.69 -17.21
N ILE A 71 22.36 16.90 -16.76
CA ILE A 71 21.94 17.17 -15.37
C ILE A 71 20.63 17.95 -15.39
N GLY A 72 19.61 17.41 -14.75
CA GLY A 72 18.33 18.03 -14.48
C GLY A 72 18.09 18.14 -12.98
N LEU A 73 17.48 19.25 -12.57
CA LEU A 73 17.04 19.49 -11.21
C LEU A 73 15.53 19.77 -11.24
N ILE A 74 14.77 19.08 -10.42
CA ILE A 74 13.35 19.38 -10.20
C ILE A 74 13.20 19.85 -8.76
N THR A 75 12.59 21.01 -8.58
CA THR A 75 12.23 21.52 -7.25
C THR A 75 10.76 21.85 -7.25
N GLY A 76 10.06 21.48 -6.20
CA GLY A 76 8.63 21.73 -6.10
C GLY A 76 8.16 21.82 -4.66
N ALA A 77 6.99 22.42 -4.49
CA ALA A 77 6.25 22.42 -3.25
C ALA A 77 4.76 22.30 -3.55
N ARG A 78 4.06 21.58 -2.70
CA ARG A 78 2.61 21.41 -2.72
C ARG A 78 2.07 21.76 -1.35
N TYR A 79 1.03 22.58 -1.31
CA TYR A 79 0.23 22.81 -0.11
C TYR A 79 -1.08 22.05 -0.23
N GLU A 80 -1.46 21.36 0.83
CA GLU A 80 -2.74 20.68 0.92
C GLU A 80 -3.47 21.09 2.19
N HIS A 81 -4.74 21.45 2.05
CA HIS A 81 -5.66 21.65 3.14
C HIS A 81 -6.74 20.56 3.11
N THR A 82 -6.92 19.88 4.23
CA THR A 82 -7.87 18.78 4.38
C THR A 82 -8.87 19.11 5.45
N THR A 83 -10.15 18.89 5.16
CA THR A 83 -11.25 18.91 6.12
C THR A 83 -11.93 17.56 6.12
N ILE A 84 -12.08 16.96 7.29
CA ILE A 84 -12.79 15.71 7.52
C ILE A 84 -13.99 16.01 8.41
N ARG A 85 -15.14 15.45 8.08
CA ARG A 85 -16.35 15.51 8.91
C ARG A 85 -16.93 14.11 9.02
N GLY A 86 -17.23 13.69 10.24
CA GLY A 86 -17.92 12.44 10.53
C GLY A 86 -19.19 12.70 11.32
N ALA A 87 -20.27 12.00 10.99
CA ALA A 87 -21.54 12.08 11.68
C ALA A 87 -22.23 10.71 11.74
N TYR A 88 -22.94 10.48 12.83
CA TYR A 88 -23.75 9.30 13.10
C TYR A 88 -25.23 9.66 12.88
N ARG A 89 -26.03 8.74 12.38
CA ARG A 89 -27.45 9.00 12.17
C ARG A 89 -28.34 8.43 13.25
N GLU A 90 -28.02 7.24 13.73
CA GLU A 90 -28.87 6.50 14.66
C GLU A 90 -28.36 6.59 16.11
N LEU A 91 -27.03 6.66 16.27
CA LEU A 91 -26.42 6.79 17.59
C LEU A 91 -26.35 8.27 18.00
N GLU A 92 -26.68 8.55 19.25
CA GLU A 92 -26.54 9.89 19.87
C GLU A 92 -25.05 10.20 20.15
N GLN A 93 -24.23 10.20 19.12
CA GLN A 93 -22.83 10.59 19.20
C GLN A 93 -22.60 11.92 18.50
N GLU A 94 -21.79 12.78 19.12
CA GLU A 94 -21.47 14.09 18.57
C GLU A 94 -20.69 13.97 17.25
N PRO A 95 -21.11 14.73 16.21
CA PRO A 95 -20.34 14.80 14.98
C PRO A 95 -18.96 15.39 15.24
N PHE A 96 -17.95 14.91 14.54
CA PHE A 96 -16.59 15.44 14.64
C PHE A 96 -16.16 16.15 13.36
N THR A 97 -15.27 17.12 13.52
CA THR A 97 -14.61 17.79 12.40
C THR A 97 -13.13 17.91 12.70
N GLN A 98 -12.30 17.48 11.75
CA GLN A 98 -10.86 17.60 11.79
C GLN A 98 -10.37 18.42 10.61
N GLN A 99 -9.38 19.30 10.82
CA GLN A 99 -8.80 20.13 9.79
C GLN A 99 -7.29 20.21 9.98
N TYR A 100 -6.56 20.07 8.89
CA TYR A 100 -5.12 20.24 8.90
C TYR A 100 -4.59 20.73 7.54
N GLY A 101 -3.43 21.39 7.59
CA GLY A 101 -2.72 21.89 6.43
C GLY A 101 -1.28 21.37 6.37
N ASN A 102 -0.82 20.94 5.20
CA ASN A 102 0.52 20.38 5.03
C ASN A 102 1.27 21.02 3.86
N ILE A 103 2.54 21.33 4.07
CA ILE A 103 3.47 21.75 3.02
C ILE A 103 4.35 20.55 2.67
N LEU A 104 4.37 20.19 1.41
CA LEU A 104 4.99 18.99 0.86
C LEU A 104 6.06 19.38 -0.15
N PRO A 105 7.30 19.68 0.28
CA PRO A 105 8.42 19.99 -0.60
C PRO A 105 8.97 18.74 -1.27
N SER A 106 9.56 18.93 -2.46
CA SER A 106 10.29 17.88 -3.17
C SER A 106 11.47 18.45 -3.95
N ILE A 107 12.58 17.73 -3.97
CA ILE A 107 13.78 18.06 -4.72
C ILE A 107 14.30 16.79 -5.37
N ILE A 108 14.58 16.83 -6.67
CA ILE A 108 15.12 15.69 -7.42
C ILE A 108 16.26 16.19 -8.30
N LEU A 109 17.46 15.71 -8.04
CA LEU A 109 18.62 15.89 -8.90
C LEU A 109 18.83 14.62 -9.70
N ASN A 110 18.84 14.73 -11.03
CA ASN A 110 19.05 13.61 -11.94
C ASN A 110 20.28 13.82 -12.80
N LYS A 111 21.15 12.82 -12.90
CA LYS A 111 22.33 12.77 -13.76
C LYS A 111 22.20 11.64 -14.76
N GLN A 112 22.09 11.99 -16.03
CA GLN A 112 22.13 11.04 -17.16
C GLN A 112 23.57 10.78 -17.58
N PHE A 113 23.94 9.50 -17.75
CA PHE A 113 25.25 9.07 -18.25
C PHE A 113 25.16 8.66 -19.72
N LYS A 114 26.32 8.59 -20.41
CA LYS A 114 26.38 8.28 -21.86
C LYS A 114 25.91 6.86 -22.19
N ASN A 115 25.97 5.92 -21.26
CA ASN A 115 25.57 4.52 -21.41
C ASN A 115 24.10 4.26 -21.07
N PHE A 116 23.23 5.27 -21.20
CA PHE A 116 21.81 5.21 -20.85
C PHE A 116 21.50 4.94 -19.38
N SER A 117 22.51 4.91 -18.51
CA SER A 117 22.28 4.86 -17.07
C SER A 117 21.97 6.25 -16.51
N ASN A 118 21.31 6.28 -15.38
CA ASN A 118 21.10 7.52 -14.63
C ASN A 118 21.28 7.31 -13.12
N ALA A 119 21.75 8.35 -12.45
CA ALA A 119 21.74 8.43 -11.00
C ALA A 119 20.75 9.54 -10.58
N LYS A 120 19.99 9.30 -9.56
CA LYS A 120 19.01 10.24 -9.00
C LYS A 120 19.25 10.38 -7.50
N ALA A 121 19.34 11.61 -7.03
CA ALA A 121 19.25 11.95 -5.61
C ALA A 121 17.95 12.73 -5.39
N SER A 122 17.17 12.34 -4.42
CA SER A 122 15.87 12.98 -4.16
C SER A 122 15.55 13.09 -2.67
N TYR A 123 14.83 14.17 -2.36
CA TYR A 123 14.13 14.36 -1.11
C TYR A 123 12.66 14.63 -1.42
N SER A 124 11.76 14.06 -0.63
CA SER A 124 10.33 14.36 -0.71
C SER A 124 9.67 14.20 0.64
N ARG A 125 8.80 15.15 0.97
CA ARG A 125 7.82 15.02 2.07
C ARG A 125 6.47 14.65 1.49
N ARG A 126 5.81 13.68 2.12
CA ARG A 126 4.46 13.23 1.76
C ARG A 126 3.63 13.09 3.02
N ILE A 127 2.30 13.09 2.87
CA ILE A 127 1.38 12.68 3.91
C ILE A 127 0.62 11.44 3.49
N GLN A 128 0.31 10.61 4.47
CA GLN A 128 -0.51 9.43 4.29
C GLN A 128 -1.70 9.52 5.25
N ARG A 129 -2.87 9.80 4.69
CA ARG A 129 -4.09 9.99 5.49
C ARG A 129 -4.65 8.66 5.95
N PRO A 130 -5.21 8.57 7.17
CA PRO A 130 -5.94 7.38 7.57
C PRO A 130 -7.11 7.14 6.61
N SER A 131 -7.32 5.88 6.22
CA SER A 131 -8.50 5.49 5.46
C SER A 131 -9.71 5.36 6.37
N LEU A 132 -10.91 5.21 5.78
CA LEU A 132 -12.14 4.96 6.54
C LEU A 132 -12.01 3.78 7.52
N PHE A 133 -11.24 2.76 7.17
CA PHE A 133 -10.99 1.61 8.04
C PHE A 133 -10.39 2.00 9.40
N PHE A 134 -9.45 2.96 9.43
CA PHE A 134 -8.81 3.41 10.67
C PHE A 134 -9.65 4.39 11.48
N ILE A 135 -10.53 5.13 10.83
CA ILE A 135 -11.27 6.23 11.47
C ILE A 135 -12.74 5.91 11.76
N ASN A 136 -13.29 4.86 11.15
CA ASN A 136 -14.67 4.44 11.40
C ASN A 136 -14.79 3.88 12.82
N PRO A 137 -15.43 4.59 13.76
CA PRO A 137 -15.51 4.17 15.15
C PRO A 137 -16.49 3.02 15.40
N PHE A 138 -17.06 2.48 14.34
CA PHE A 138 -18.00 1.37 14.42
C PHE A 138 -17.31 0.11 14.95
N THR A 139 -17.87 -0.46 16.00
CA THR A 139 -17.32 -1.65 16.65
C THR A 139 -17.62 -2.91 15.83
N GLN A 140 -16.60 -3.58 15.37
CA GLN A 140 -16.71 -4.90 14.76
C GLN A 140 -16.75 -5.96 15.86
N ILE A 141 -17.83 -6.75 15.91
CA ILE A 141 -18.07 -7.81 16.90
C ILE A 141 -18.09 -9.19 16.26
N SER A 142 -17.34 -9.40 15.19
CA SER A 142 -17.21 -10.75 14.62
C SER A 142 -16.66 -11.78 15.61
N ASP A 143 -15.93 -11.30 16.61
CA ASP A 143 -15.56 -12.04 17.82
C ASP A 143 -15.93 -11.17 19.03
N PRO A 144 -16.90 -11.60 19.87
CA PRO A 144 -17.34 -10.81 21.04
C PRO A 144 -16.26 -10.58 22.11
N ASN A 145 -15.20 -11.39 22.11
CA ASN A 145 -14.07 -11.24 23.03
C ASN A 145 -12.96 -10.35 22.46
N ASN A 146 -13.05 -9.98 21.18
CA ASN A 146 -12.04 -9.18 20.50
C ASN A 146 -12.73 -8.09 19.67
N LEU A 147 -13.01 -6.96 20.28
CA LEU A 147 -13.66 -5.81 19.65
C LEU A 147 -12.63 -5.02 18.83
N VAL A 148 -13.01 -4.56 17.65
CA VAL A 148 -12.16 -3.72 16.81
C VAL A 148 -12.97 -2.49 16.37
N PHE A 149 -12.41 -1.29 16.57
CA PHE A 149 -13.02 -0.03 16.16
C PHE A 149 -11.96 0.98 15.72
N GLY A 150 -12.34 1.86 14.79
CA GLY A 150 -11.48 2.94 14.35
C GLY A 150 -11.42 4.11 15.32
N ASN A 151 -10.49 5.02 15.06
CA ASN A 151 -10.31 6.23 15.83
C ASN A 151 -10.47 7.46 14.92
N PRO A 152 -11.55 8.23 15.04
CA PRO A 152 -11.81 9.40 14.21
C PRO A 152 -10.86 10.59 14.45
N THR A 153 -10.07 10.56 15.53
CA THR A 153 -9.15 11.65 15.88
C THR A 153 -7.74 11.49 15.30
N LEU A 154 -7.52 10.48 14.45
CA LEU A 154 -6.21 10.20 13.86
C LEU A 154 -5.74 11.32 12.94
N ASP A 155 -4.51 11.77 13.17
CA ASP A 155 -3.78 12.64 12.28
C ASP A 155 -3.14 11.85 11.10
N PRO A 156 -2.84 12.50 9.97
CA PRO A 156 -2.12 11.85 8.89
C PRO A 156 -0.65 11.60 9.27
N GLU A 157 -0.11 10.45 8.85
CA GLU A 157 1.33 10.21 8.93
C GLU A 157 2.08 11.18 8.00
N VAL A 158 3.20 11.70 8.47
CA VAL A 158 4.11 12.52 7.66
C VAL A 158 5.38 11.73 7.36
N VAL A 159 5.72 11.63 6.08
CA VAL A 159 6.87 10.83 5.60
C VAL A 159 7.89 11.73 4.92
N ASP A 160 9.06 11.85 5.49
CA ASP A 160 10.25 12.44 4.89
C ASP A 160 11.15 11.34 4.33
N GLN A 161 11.43 11.36 3.03
CA GLN A 161 12.28 10.36 2.39
C GLN A 161 13.42 11.01 1.61
N TYR A 162 14.62 10.53 1.89
CA TYR A 162 15.86 10.82 1.15
C TYR A 162 16.27 9.55 0.41
N GLU A 163 16.50 9.64 -0.88
CA GLU A 163 16.81 8.49 -1.73
C GLU A 163 17.94 8.79 -2.69
N LEU A 164 18.87 7.86 -2.81
CA LEU A 164 19.88 7.81 -3.87
C LEU A 164 19.65 6.56 -4.69
N SER A 165 19.34 6.71 -5.97
CA SER A 165 19.07 5.58 -6.86
C SER A 165 19.93 5.62 -8.13
N TYR A 166 20.22 4.42 -8.64
CA TYR A 166 20.92 4.21 -9.89
C TYR A 166 20.16 3.23 -10.76
N ASN A 167 19.91 3.65 -12.01
CA ASN A 167 19.23 2.85 -13.01
C ASN A 167 20.15 2.61 -14.19
N THR A 168 20.18 1.39 -14.69
CA THR A 168 20.95 1.07 -15.88
C THR A 168 20.26 -0.01 -16.72
N PHE A 169 20.57 0.01 -18.01
CA PHE A 169 20.13 -1.02 -18.95
C PHE A 169 21.32 -1.46 -19.78
N VAL A 170 21.74 -2.71 -19.59
CA VAL A 170 22.92 -3.28 -20.27
C VAL A 170 22.59 -4.68 -20.78
N LYS A 171 22.76 -4.90 -22.09
CA LYS A 171 22.63 -6.22 -22.74
C LYS A 171 21.34 -6.98 -22.39
N GLY A 172 20.20 -6.27 -22.33
CA GLY A 172 18.90 -6.89 -22.01
C GLY A 172 18.60 -7.04 -20.51
N VAL A 173 19.51 -6.55 -19.65
CA VAL A 173 19.32 -6.50 -18.20
C VAL A 173 19.00 -5.08 -17.79
N ALA A 174 17.83 -4.87 -17.18
CA ALA A 174 17.48 -3.64 -16.48
C ALA A 174 17.76 -3.83 -14.99
N ILE A 175 18.45 -2.87 -14.38
CA ILE A 175 18.75 -2.83 -12.95
C ILE A 175 18.32 -1.47 -12.41
N ASN A 176 17.56 -1.47 -11.34
CA ASN A 176 17.27 -0.32 -10.52
C ASN A 176 17.69 -0.65 -9.08
N ALA A 177 18.62 0.12 -8.54
CA ALA A 177 19.08 -0.01 -7.16
C ALA A 177 18.92 1.33 -6.46
N ALA A 178 18.40 1.32 -5.24
CA ALA A 178 18.26 2.51 -4.43
C ALA A 178 18.63 2.24 -2.97
N VAL A 179 19.22 3.23 -2.34
CA VAL A 179 19.35 3.31 -0.89
C VAL A 179 18.54 4.50 -0.41
N TYR A 180 17.88 4.36 0.73
CA TYR A 180 17.04 5.41 1.25
C TYR A 180 17.10 5.50 2.77
N TYR A 181 16.87 6.71 3.26
CA TYR A 181 16.50 6.99 4.63
C TYR A 181 15.08 7.53 4.63
N ARG A 182 14.24 7.01 5.51
CA ARG A 182 12.85 7.42 5.68
C ARG A 182 12.56 7.67 7.15
N GLN A 183 11.99 8.82 7.43
CA GLN A 183 11.41 9.14 8.73
C GLN A 183 9.90 9.27 8.55
N THR A 184 9.14 8.54 9.36
CA THR A 184 7.68 8.64 9.43
C THR A 184 7.31 9.11 10.82
N THR A 185 6.61 10.23 10.92
CA THR A 185 6.04 10.76 12.17
C THR A 185 4.55 10.51 12.21
N ASP A 186 3.98 10.50 13.40
CA ASP A 186 2.55 10.27 13.65
C ASP A 186 2.08 8.92 13.08
N ILE A 187 2.91 7.87 13.24
CA ILE A 187 2.63 6.53 12.72
C ILE A 187 1.29 6.05 13.27
N ILE A 188 0.43 5.56 12.39
CA ILE A 188 -0.84 4.96 12.77
C ILE A 188 -0.61 3.47 13.02
N GLU A 189 -0.72 3.06 14.27
CA GLU A 189 -0.56 1.67 14.70
C GLU A 189 -1.80 1.19 15.48
N SER A 190 -2.05 -0.12 15.43
CA SER A 190 -3.07 -0.75 16.28
C SER A 190 -2.58 -0.81 17.73
N PHE A 191 -3.48 -0.50 18.63
CA PHE A 191 -3.24 -0.58 20.07
C PHE A 191 -4.34 -1.43 20.71
N VAL A 192 -3.92 -2.51 21.37
CA VAL A 192 -4.80 -3.47 22.04
C VAL A 192 -4.79 -3.19 23.53
N GLN A 193 -5.98 -3.07 24.09
CA GLN A 193 -6.23 -2.97 25.54
C GLN A 193 -7.15 -4.10 25.98
N ILE A 194 -6.99 -4.58 27.21
CA ILE A 194 -7.91 -5.52 27.81
C ILE A 194 -8.63 -4.82 28.95
N GLU A 195 -9.95 -4.89 28.92
CA GLU A 195 -10.79 -4.46 30.05
C GLU A 195 -10.70 -5.50 31.16
N PRO A 196 -10.07 -5.19 32.30
CA PRO A 196 -9.80 -6.20 33.35
C PRO A 196 -11.06 -6.84 33.92
N ALA A 197 -12.20 -6.16 33.88
CA ALA A 197 -13.46 -6.67 34.46
C ALA A 197 -14.18 -7.66 33.55
N SER A 198 -14.05 -7.52 32.24
CA SER A 198 -14.77 -8.35 31.25
C SER A 198 -13.87 -9.35 30.53
N GLU A 199 -12.54 -9.21 30.66
CA GLU A 199 -11.53 -9.94 29.88
C GLU A 199 -11.67 -9.76 28.36
N VAL A 200 -12.44 -8.76 27.91
CA VAL A 200 -12.62 -8.43 26.48
C VAL A 200 -11.47 -7.57 26.02
N SER A 201 -10.84 -7.98 24.92
CA SER A 201 -9.83 -7.14 24.26
C SER A 201 -10.50 -6.14 23.33
N SER A 202 -10.02 -4.91 23.34
CA SER A 202 -10.40 -3.87 22.40
C SER A 202 -9.19 -3.38 21.62
N THR A 203 -9.31 -3.38 20.30
CA THR A 203 -8.29 -2.90 19.38
C THR A 203 -8.77 -1.60 18.75
N SER A 204 -7.99 -0.54 18.92
CA SER A 204 -8.18 0.73 18.22
C SER A 204 -6.88 1.17 17.57
N TYR A 205 -6.84 2.40 17.02
CA TYR A 205 -5.68 2.94 16.31
C TYR A 205 -5.26 4.26 16.94
N LEU A 206 -3.96 4.46 17.06
CA LEU A 206 -3.38 5.67 17.64
C LEU A 206 -2.27 6.20 16.72
N ASN A 207 -2.05 7.52 16.74
CA ASN A 207 -0.83 8.10 16.21
C ASN A 207 0.27 7.96 17.27
N ILE A 208 1.24 7.12 17.02
CA ILE A 208 2.24 6.78 17.99
C ILE A 208 3.66 6.87 17.41
N GLY A 209 4.37 7.85 17.91
CA GLY A 209 5.82 7.95 17.76
C GLY A 209 6.34 8.25 16.36
N VAL A 210 7.60 7.92 16.21
CA VAL A 210 8.41 8.16 15.02
C VAL A 210 9.10 6.88 14.61
N ASN A 211 9.07 6.56 13.32
CA ASN A 211 9.86 5.46 12.76
C ASN A 211 10.97 5.97 11.85
N ASN A 212 12.19 5.57 12.14
CA ASN A 212 13.37 5.84 11.34
C ASN A 212 13.81 4.56 10.62
N SER A 213 13.86 4.61 9.31
CA SER A 213 14.19 3.45 8.46
C SER A 213 15.32 3.79 7.50
N VAL A 214 16.34 2.93 7.46
CA VAL A 214 17.34 2.90 6.39
C VAL A 214 17.12 1.64 5.59
N GLY A 215 17.05 1.76 4.26
CA GLY A 215 16.73 0.61 3.43
C GLY A 215 17.43 0.61 2.08
N VAL A 216 17.40 -0.58 1.47
CA VAL A 216 17.90 -0.85 0.13
C VAL A 216 16.79 -1.49 -0.69
N ASN A 217 16.53 -0.91 -1.85
CA ASN A 217 15.63 -1.47 -2.84
C ASN A 217 16.41 -1.90 -4.07
N LEU A 218 16.15 -3.11 -4.56
CA LEU A 218 16.71 -3.66 -5.77
C LEU A 218 15.60 -4.20 -6.66
N PHE A 219 15.54 -3.73 -7.88
CA PHE A 219 14.72 -4.33 -8.92
C PHE A 219 15.59 -4.67 -10.11
N THR A 220 15.45 -5.90 -10.62
CA THR A 220 16.12 -6.32 -11.85
C THR A 220 15.15 -7.05 -12.77
N SER A 221 15.32 -6.84 -14.07
CA SER A 221 14.59 -7.56 -15.10
C SER A 221 15.56 -7.97 -16.19
N VAL A 222 15.59 -9.25 -16.49
CA VAL A 222 16.45 -9.86 -17.52
C VAL A 222 15.56 -10.41 -18.61
N ASN A 223 15.79 -9.99 -19.83
CA ASN A 223 15.13 -10.54 -21.00
C ASN A 223 16.15 -11.26 -21.87
N ILE A 224 16.08 -12.58 -21.90
CA ILE A 224 16.96 -13.44 -22.71
C ILE A 224 16.14 -13.88 -23.91
N LYS A 225 16.57 -13.40 -25.10
CA LYS A 225 15.90 -13.75 -26.36
C LYS A 225 15.75 -15.28 -26.48
N GLU A 226 14.56 -15.71 -26.88
CA GLU A 226 14.15 -17.10 -27.05
C GLU A 226 13.92 -17.89 -25.75
N ILE A 227 14.63 -17.59 -24.65
CA ILE A 227 14.45 -18.27 -23.36
C ILE A 227 13.27 -17.68 -22.58
N GLY A 228 13.19 -16.33 -22.48
CA GLY A 228 12.12 -15.69 -21.72
C GLY A 228 12.58 -14.50 -20.90
N SER A 229 11.79 -14.15 -19.88
CA SER A 229 12.06 -13.03 -19.00
C SER A 229 12.05 -13.44 -17.54
N PHE A 230 12.95 -12.85 -16.76
CA PHE A 230 13.06 -13.02 -15.31
C PHE A 230 12.99 -11.67 -14.65
N ARG A 231 12.28 -11.57 -13.52
CA ARG A 231 12.14 -10.36 -12.71
C ARG A 231 12.39 -10.71 -11.26
N LEU A 232 13.12 -9.83 -10.59
CA LEU A 232 13.38 -9.90 -9.15
C LEU A 232 13.17 -8.50 -8.58
N GLY A 233 12.34 -8.40 -7.57
CA GLY A 233 12.24 -7.23 -6.70
C GLY A 233 12.62 -7.64 -5.29
N PHE A 234 13.42 -6.83 -4.60
CA PHE A 234 13.82 -7.07 -3.22
C PHE A 234 13.95 -5.73 -2.50
N ASN A 235 13.40 -5.65 -1.30
CA ASN A 235 13.51 -4.51 -0.43
C ASN A 235 13.85 -4.98 0.99
N ILE A 236 14.83 -4.36 1.61
CA ILE A 236 15.23 -4.63 3.00
C ILE A 236 15.45 -3.30 3.70
N PHE A 237 14.93 -3.17 4.91
CA PHE A 237 15.06 -1.93 5.68
C PHE A 237 15.00 -2.17 7.19
N THR A 238 15.57 -1.26 7.92
CA THR A 238 15.42 -1.21 9.38
C THR A 238 14.08 -0.57 9.73
N TYR A 239 13.42 -1.09 10.74
CA TYR A 239 12.26 -0.50 11.38
C TYR A 239 12.66 -0.13 12.81
N ASN A 240 12.80 1.16 13.08
CA ASN A 240 13.15 1.68 14.40
C ASN A 240 12.05 2.63 14.82
N ALA A 241 11.03 2.10 15.48
CA ALA A 241 9.92 2.86 16.00
C ALA A 241 10.18 3.24 17.47
N GLU A 242 10.05 4.52 17.75
CA GLU A 242 10.12 5.09 19.10
C GLU A 242 8.74 5.60 19.49
N SER A 243 8.18 5.07 20.56
CA SER A 243 6.84 5.43 21.02
C SER A 243 6.71 5.30 22.52
N THR A 244 5.97 6.23 23.11
CA THR A 244 5.55 6.17 24.50
C THR A 244 4.03 6.41 24.55
N VAL A 245 3.28 5.43 25.03
CA VAL A 245 1.84 5.51 25.25
C VAL A 245 1.57 5.31 26.73
N ASP A 246 0.88 6.24 27.36
CA ASP A 246 0.53 6.20 28.79
C ASP A 246 1.75 5.94 29.71
N SER A 247 2.90 6.51 29.37
CA SER A 247 4.22 6.32 30.05
C SER A 247 4.85 4.93 29.85
N ILE A 248 4.31 4.09 28.98
CA ILE A 248 4.89 2.79 28.61
C ILE A 248 5.77 2.98 27.39
N ASP A 249 7.04 2.55 27.49
CA ASP A 249 7.95 2.51 26.34
C ASP A 249 7.63 1.30 25.45
N LEU A 250 7.13 1.58 24.27
CA LEU A 250 6.80 0.59 23.25
C LEU A 250 7.81 0.58 22.09
N SER A 251 8.98 1.18 22.25
CA SER A 251 9.99 1.27 21.20
C SER A 251 10.42 -0.11 20.70
N ARG A 252 10.58 -0.23 19.38
CA ARG A 252 10.95 -1.48 18.70
C ARG A 252 11.99 -1.23 17.62
N SER A 253 12.93 -2.18 17.51
CA SER A 253 13.95 -2.16 16.45
C SER A 253 14.05 -3.53 15.80
N THR A 254 13.90 -3.60 14.49
CA THR A 254 13.98 -4.85 13.71
C THR A 254 14.41 -4.59 12.28
N VAL A 255 14.65 -5.66 11.52
CA VAL A 255 14.90 -5.60 10.08
C VAL A 255 13.74 -6.29 9.36
N ILE A 256 13.13 -5.55 8.44
CA ILE A 256 12.03 -6.02 7.62
C ILE A 256 12.51 -6.18 6.17
N TRP A 257 12.09 -7.24 5.53
CA TRP A 257 12.34 -7.44 4.10
C TRP A 257 11.10 -7.97 3.38
N ASN A 258 11.00 -7.65 2.11
CA ASN A 258 10.06 -8.28 1.19
C ASN A 258 10.72 -8.49 -0.17
N GLY A 259 10.24 -9.48 -0.90
CA GLY A 259 10.75 -9.79 -2.21
C GLY A 259 9.72 -10.47 -3.09
N ASN A 260 9.87 -10.26 -4.38
CA ASN A 260 9.07 -10.92 -5.40
C ASN A 260 9.94 -11.41 -6.54
N ILE A 261 9.56 -12.56 -7.09
CA ILE A 261 10.18 -13.14 -8.27
C ILE A 261 9.11 -13.39 -9.33
N GLY A 262 9.52 -13.32 -10.59
CA GLY A 262 8.68 -13.71 -11.72
C GLY A 262 9.53 -14.24 -12.85
N ALA A 263 9.08 -15.32 -13.48
CA ALA A 263 9.71 -15.87 -14.66
C ALA A 263 8.65 -16.23 -15.70
N ASN A 264 8.95 -15.90 -16.95
CA ASN A 264 8.17 -16.37 -18.09
C ASN A 264 9.17 -17.07 -19.01
N ILE A 265 9.07 -18.39 -19.13
CA ILE A 265 10.03 -19.23 -19.84
C ILE A 265 9.36 -19.78 -21.10
N ASN A 266 9.97 -19.53 -22.25
CA ASN A 266 9.55 -20.12 -23.51
C ASN A 266 10.13 -21.53 -23.62
N LEU A 267 9.28 -22.52 -23.73
CA LEU A 267 9.66 -23.90 -23.92
C LEU A 267 9.46 -24.32 -25.38
N PRO A 268 10.11 -25.39 -25.83
CA PRO A 268 9.92 -25.92 -27.18
C PRO A 268 8.45 -26.18 -27.53
N ARG A 269 8.11 -26.11 -28.80
CA ARG A 269 6.76 -26.39 -29.34
C ARG A 269 5.71 -25.47 -28.80
N ASP A 270 6.01 -24.17 -28.64
CA ASP A 270 5.08 -23.12 -28.19
C ASP A 270 4.46 -23.35 -26.80
N TRP A 271 5.16 -24.06 -25.93
CA TRP A 271 4.83 -24.09 -24.52
C TRP A 271 5.43 -22.85 -23.82
N LYS A 272 4.72 -22.36 -22.82
CA LYS A 272 5.19 -21.28 -21.94
C LYS A 272 5.00 -21.70 -20.50
N PHE A 273 6.05 -21.54 -19.71
CA PHE A 273 6.00 -21.75 -18.28
C PHE A 273 6.13 -20.42 -17.56
N ASP A 274 5.18 -20.14 -16.68
CA ASP A 274 5.12 -18.94 -15.87
C ASP A 274 5.35 -19.33 -14.41
N LEU A 275 6.21 -18.60 -13.72
CA LEU A 275 6.45 -18.71 -12.28
C LEU A 275 6.32 -17.34 -11.66
N PHE A 276 5.67 -17.25 -10.50
CA PHE A 276 5.71 -16.07 -9.65
C PHE A 276 5.86 -16.48 -8.19
N GLY A 277 6.47 -15.63 -7.42
CA GLY A 277 6.58 -15.77 -5.97
C GLY A 277 6.67 -14.41 -5.31
N PHE A 278 6.16 -14.33 -4.10
CA PHE A 278 6.26 -13.20 -3.20
C PHE A 278 6.54 -13.73 -1.80
N ALA A 279 7.41 -13.04 -1.06
CA ALA A 279 7.68 -13.35 0.33
C ALA A 279 7.96 -12.06 1.12
N ARG A 280 7.56 -12.03 2.38
CA ARG A 280 7.93 -10.98 3.33
C ARG A 280 8.28 -11.57 4.68
N SER A 281 9.20 -10.90 5.37
CA SER A 281 9.51 -11.20 6.78
C SER A 281 8.31 -10.94 7.67
N PRO A 282 8.33 -11.42 8.93
CA PRO A 282 7.44 -10.90 9.95
C PRO A 282 7.54 -9.38 10.03
N GLN A 283 6.44 -8.74 10.39
CA GLN A 283 6.36 -7.28 10.56
C GLN A 283 6.13 -6.98 12.03
N GLN A 284 7.14 -6.38 12.65
CA GLN A 284 7.02 -5.94 14.02
C GLN A 284 6.00 -4.81 14.11
N THR A 285 5.13 -4.90 15.10
CA THR A 285 4.25 -3.85 15.59
C THR A 285 4.69 -3.43 16.98
N LEU A 286 4.11 -2.39 17.56
CA LEU A 286 4.50 -1.95 18.89
C LEU A 286 4.20 -2.97 19.99
N GLN A 287 3.11 -3.72 19.89
CA GLN A 287 2.70 -4.71 20.89
C GLN A 287 2.92 -6.16 20.47
N GLY A 288 3.43 -6.43 19.25
CA GLY A 288 3.58 -7.80 18.80
C GLY A 288 4.20 -7.91 17.42
N GLU A 289 3.85 -8.99 16.74
CA GLU A 289 4.40 -9.31 15.44
C GLU A 289 3.32 -9.87 14.50
N ASN A 290 3.19 -9.27 13.33
CA ASN A 290 2.43 -9.86 12.24
C ASN A 290 3.26 -10.95 11.57
N PRO A 291 2.68 -12.11 11.23
CA PRO A 291 3.43 -13.24 10.70
C PRO A 291 4.05 -12.95 9.34
N SER A 292 5.14 -13.67 9.04
CA SER A 292 5.69 -13.74 7.69
C SER A 292 4.63 -14.21 6.70
N PHE A 293 4.74 -13.74 5.48
CA PHE A 293 3.85 -14.16 4.41
C PHE A 293 4.66 -14.53 3.17
N TRP A 294 4.29 -15.61 2.52
CA TRP A 294 4.82 -15.99 1.22
C TRP A 294 3.71 -16.59 0.36
N LEU A 295 3.80 -16.37 -0.93
CA LEU A 295 2.86 -16.89 -1.92
C LEU A 295 3.64 -17.22 -3.19
N TYR A 296 3.39 -18.39 -3.78
CA TYR A 296 3.95 -18.71 -5.07
C TYR A 296 2.93 -19.42 -5.96
N GLY A 297 3.16 -19.32 -7.25
CA GLY A 297 2.32 -20.00 -8.21
C GLY A 297 3.09 -20.27 -9.50
N MET A 298 2.62 -21.28 -10.22
CA MET A 298 3.17 -21.69 -11.50
C MET A 298 2.06 -21.93 -12.51
N GLY A 299 2.38 -21.69 -13.77
CA GLY A 299 1.46 -21.90 -14.87
C GLY A 299 2.16 -22.57 -16.05
N LEU A 300 1.46 -23.42 -16.75
CA LEU A 300 1.90 -24.00 -17.99
C LEU A 300 0.86 -23.72 -19.06
N ARG A 301 1.25 -23.10 -20.16
CA ARG A 301 0.37 -22.74 -21.26
C ARG A 301 0.90 -23.25 -22.57
N LYS A 302 0.01 -23.86 -23.36
CA LYS A 302 0.27 -24.29 -24.74
C LYS A 302 -0.40 -23.35 -25.71
N GLN A 303 0.36 -22.74 -26.61
CA GLN A 303 -0.16 -22.01 -27.76
C GLN A 303 -0.28 -22.98 -28.93
N PHE A 304 -1.49 -23.23 -29.41
CA PHE A 304 -1.71 -24.14 -30.54
C PHE A 304 -1.61 -23.42 -31.88
N ASN A 305 -2.06 -22.17 -31.90
CA ASN A 305 -1.91 -21.27 -33.06
C ASN A 305 -2.01 -19.81 -32.58
N LYS A 306 -1.93 -18.83 -33.49
CA LYS A 306 -1.98 -17.39 -33.13
C LYS A 306 -3.25 -16.99 -32.39
N ARG A 307 -4.31 -17.78 -32.44
CA ARG A 307 -5.62 -17.45 -31.87
C ARG A 307 -5.99 -18.28 -30.65
N PHE A 308 -5.50 -19.51 -30.53
CA PHE A 308 -5.96 -20.45 -29.50
C PHE A 308 -4.84 -20.91 -28.58
N SER A 309 -5.08 -20.82 -27.27
CA SER A 309 -4.21 -21.35 -26.24
C SER A 309 -4.99 -21.97 -25.07
N LEU A 310 -4.40 -22.99 -24.50
CA LEU A 310 -4.85 -23.63 -23.25
C LEU A 310 -3.79 -23.47 -22.18
N GLY A 311 -4.21 -23.29 -20.95
CA GLY A 311 -3.32 -23.18 -19.80
C GLY A 311 -3.88 -23.82 -18.55
N ILE A 312 -2.97 -24.26 -17.71
CA ILE A 312 -3.21 -24.66 -16.33
C ILE A 312 -2.38 -23.76 -15.43
N ARG A 313 -2.93 -23.32 -14.32
CA ARG A 313 -2.25 -22.54 -13.29
C ARG A 313 -2.50 -23.16 -11.95
N ALA A 314 -1.48 -23.21 -11.13
CA ALA A 314 -1.57 -23.65 -9.74
C ALA A 314 -0.98 -22.57 -8.83
N ILE A 315 -1.69 -22.27 -7.75
CA ILE A 315 -1.24 -21.42 -6.66
C ILE A 315 -1.10 -22.32 -5.45
N GLU A 316 0.03 -22.23 -4.74
CA GLU A 316 0.36 -23.06 -3.58
C GLU A 316 0.08 -24.55 -3.79
N PRO A 317 0.53 -25.17 -4.90
CA PRO A 317 0.13 -26.54 -5.25
C PRO A 317 0.51 -27.57 -4.19
N PHE A 318 1.55 -27.31 -3.39
CA PHE A 318 2.07 -28.22 -2.40
C PHE A 318 1.57 -27.92 -0.97
N ASN A 319 0.91 -26.76 -0.76
CA ASN A 319 0.40 -26.35 0.55
C ASN A 319 -1.11 -26.11 0.47
N GLU A 320 -1.87 -26.96 1.16
CA GLU A 320 -3.33 -26.83 1.14
C GLU A 320 -3.81 -25.61 1.93
N ARG A 321 -3.21 -25.40 3.08
CA ARG A 321 -3.56 -24.34 4.02
C ARG A 321 -2.31 -23.59 4.47
N LYS A 322 -2.50 -22.31 4.80
CA LYS A 322 -1.50 -21.48 5.48
C LYS A 322 -2.01 -21.08 6.82
N SER A 323 -1.14 -21.16 7.80
CA SER A 323 -1.36 -20.68 9.17
C SER A 323 -0.64 -19.36 9.37
N PHE A 324 -1.33 -18.43 10.01
CA PHE A 324 -0.85 -17.10 10.34
C PHE A 324 -0.89 -16.93 11.87
N PRO A 325 0.13 -17.43 12.56
CA PRO A 325 0.24 -17.22 14.01
C PRO A 325 0.56 -15.75 14.27
N SER A 326 -0.19 -15.13 15.16
CA SER A 326 0.04 -13.77 15.64
C SER A 326 0.14 -13.78 17.15
N GLU A 327 1.07 -13.04 17.69
CA GLU A 327 1.28 -12.88 19.12
C GLU A 327 1.28 -11.39 19.45
N ILE A 328 0.51 -11.02 20.46
CA ILE A 328 0.40 -9.65 20.97
C ILE A 328 0.65 -9.71 22.46
N GLN A 329 1.49 -8.81 22.95
CA GLN A 329 1.81 -8.68 24.35
C GLN A 329 1.58 -7.24 24.80
N GLY A 330 0.74 -7.05 25.78
CA GLY A 330 0.58 -5.81 26.52
C GLY A 330 1.19 -5.89 27.91
N GLU A 331 0.98 -4.86 28.71
CA GLU A 331 1.50 -4.78 30.09
C GLU A 331 0.96 -5.93 30.94
N ASN A 332 -0.33 -6.24 30.82
CA ASN A 332 -1.06 -7.16 31.69
C ASN A 332 -1.66 -8.35 30.93
N PHE A 333 -1.30 -8.56 29.66
CA PHE A 333 -1.84 -9.65 28.86
C PHE A 333 -0.88 -10.19 27.83
N TYR A 334 -1.11 -11.44 27.45
CA TYR A 334 -0.53 -12.10 26.29
C TYR A 334 -1.64 -12.77 25.50
N GLN A 335 -1.74 -12.44 24.21
CA GLN A 335 -2.71 -13.03 23.31
C GLN A 335 -1.98 -13.75 22.16
N ARG A 336 -2.35 -14.99 21.91
CA ARG A 336 -1.90 -15.74 20.75
C ARG A 336 -3.09 -16.16 19.90
N SER A 337 -3.08 -15.79 18.65
CA SER A 337 -4.07 -16.20 17.67
C SER A 337 -3.43 -16.99 16.54
N ASN A 338 -4.16 -17.92 15.94
CA ASN A 338 -3.71 -18.66 14.78
C ASN A 338 -4.84 -18.74 13.75
N PHE A 339 -4.68 -18.01 12.68
CA PHE A 339 -5.64 -18.00 11.58
C PHE A 339 -5.14 -18.91 10.46
N SER A 340 -5.95 -19.88 10.04
CA SER A 340 -5.58 -20.84 8.99
C SER A 340 -6.61 -20.85 7.88
N ILE A 341 -6.14 -20.57 6.65
CA ILE A 341 -7.00 -20.51 5.47
C ILE A 341 -6.50 -21.41 4.33
N PRO A 342 -7.41 -21.94 3.50
CA PRO A 342 -7.02 -22.68 2.29
C PRO A 342 -6.42 -21.71 1.26
N PHE A 343 -5.25 -22.08 0.72
CA PHE A 343 -4.56 -21.30 -0.32
C PHE A 343 -4.39 -22.06 -1.62
N ARG A 344 -4.37 -23.40 -1.59
CA ARG A 344 -4.20 -24.21 -2.79
C ARG A 344 -5.33 -23.96 -3.79
N SER A 345 -4.95 -23.57 -4.99
CA SER A 345 -5.87 -23.35 -6.10
C SER A 345 -5.30 -23.89 -7.40
N ILE A 346 -6.12 -24.57 -8.17
CA ILE A 346 -5.80 -25.04 -9.52
C ILE A 346 -6.86 -24.48 -10.46
N GLY A 347 -6.41 -23.78 -11.51
CA GLY A 347 -7.26 -23.16 -12.50
C GLY A 347 -6.88 -23.57 -13.91
N PHE A 348 -7.90 -23.67 -14.77
CA PHE A 348 -7.74 -23.90 -16.21
C PHE A 348 -8.11 -22.61 -16.96
N SER A 349 -7.39 -22.33 -18.02
CA SER A 349 -7.68 -21.20 -18.88
C SER A 349 -7.75 -21.63 -20.34
N ILE A 350 -8.78 -21.13 -21.00
CA ILE A 350 -8.95 -21.25 -22.46
C ILE A 350 -8.97 -19.83 -23.00
N SER A 351 -8.10 -19.55 -23.96
CA SER A 351 -8.05 -18.24 -24.61
C SER A 351 -8.20 -18.42 -26.12
N TYR A 352 -9.14 -17.67 -26.66
CA TYR A 352 -9.37 -17.59 -28.10
C TYR A 352 -9.44 -16.14 -28.52
N ASN A 353 -8.49 -15.69 -29.34
CA ASN A 353 -8.45 -14.33 -29.88
C ASN A 353 -9.18 -14.31 -31.23
N PHE A 354 -10.26 -13.54 -31.32
CA PHE A 354 -11.00 -13.32 -32.57
C PHE A 354 -10.97 -11.83 -32.94
N GLY A 355 -10.90 -11.60 -34.26
CA GLY A 355 -10.71 -10.25 -34.80
C GLY A 355 -9.25 -9.81 -34.85
N GLU A 356 -8.95 -8.85 -35.72
CA GLU A 356 -7.71 -8.10 -35.76
C GLU A 356 -8.04 -6.67 -35.33
N LEU A 357 -7.36 -6.18 -34.28
CA LEU A 357 -7.42 -4.77 -33.91
C LEU A 357 -6.45 -4.00 -34.80
N ASP A 358 -6.99 -3.26 -35.76
CA ASP A 358 -6.20 -2.31 -36.53
C ASP A 358 -5.96 -1.07 -35.67
N PHE A 359 -4.72 -0.88 -35.24
CA PHE A 359 -4.27 0.27 -34.44
C PHE A 359 -3.84 1.47 -35.29
N SER A 360 -4.20 1.53 -36.56
CA SER A 360 -3.90 2.67 -37.45
C SER A 360 -4.66 3.97 -37.08
N GLY A 361 -5.56 3.92 -36.13
CA GLY A 361 -6.30 5.08 -35.61
C GLY A 361 -5.52 5.85 -34.55
N ASN A 362 -5.39 7.15 -34.72
CA ASN A 362 -4.80 8.13 -33.79
C ASN A 362 -5.13 7.79 -32.32
N ARG A 363 -4.11 7.42 -31.54
CA ARG A 363 -4.20 7.30 -30.08
C ARG A 363 -4.48 8.70 -29.51
N ARG A 364 -5.75 9.06 -29.36
CA ARG A 364 -6.11 10.12 -28.41
C ARG A 364 -5.62 9.67 -27.05
N GLY A 365 -4.69 10.43 -26.49
CA GLY A 365 -4.10 10.15 -25.19
C GLY A 365 -5.17 9.85 -24.17
N ARG A 366 -5.14 8.63 -23.62
CA ARG A 366 -5.99 8.26 -22.50
C ARG A 366 -5.58 9.15 -21.33
N ARG A 367 -6.45 10.06 -20.91
CA ARG A 367 -6.24 10.81 -19.67
C ARG A 367 -5.92 9.80 -18.57
N SER A 368 -4.78 9.97 -17.90
CA SER A 368 -4.42 9.14 -16.76
C SER A 368 -5.55 9.19 -15.73
N LYS A 369 -6.01 8.05 -15.26
CA LYS A 369 -6.90 8.01 -14.10
C LYS A 369 -6.15 8.65 -12.94
N ILE A 370 -6.79 9.58 -12.25
CA ILE A 370 -6.25 10.16 -11.02
C ILE A 370 -6.17 9.01 -10.02
N ASN A 371 -4.96 8.66 -9.63
CA ASN A 371 -4.72 7.68 -8.57
C ASN A 371 -4.69 8.44 -7.23
N ASN A 372 -5.43 7.97 -6.25
CA ASN A 372 -5.48 8.57 -4.91
C ASN A 372 -4.65 7.73 -3.95
N ASP A 373 -3.33 7.79 -4.11
CA ASP A 373 -2.34 7.04 -3.30
C ASP A 373 -2.04 7.76 -1.96
N ASP A 374 -2.93 8.63 -1.52
CA ASP A 374 -2.77 9.49 -0.35
C ASP A 374 -3.43 8.93 0.93
N GLN A 375 -4.00 7.72 0.86
CA GLN A 375 -4.60 7.06 2.02
C GLN A 375 -3.82 5.80 2.41
N LYS A 376 -3.63 5.63 3.73
CA LYS A 376 -3.14 4.36 4.29
C LYS A 376 -4.24 3.32 4.15
N GLY A 377 -3.95 2.20 3.49
CA GLY A 377 -4.89 1.08 3.35
C GLY A 377 -5.19 0.41 4.69
N GLY A 378 -6.41 -0.10 4.86
CA GLY A 378 -6.82 -0.87 6.04
C GLY A 378 -6.33 -2.31 6.07
N GLY A 379 -5.63 -2.75 5.02
CA GLY A 379 -4.87 -3.99 4.99
C GLY A 379 -3.40 -3.63 4.86
N ASN A 380 -2.49 -4.46 5.32
CA ASN A 380 -1.03 -4.26 5.29
C ASN A 380 -0.50 -3.89 3.88
N ASP A 381 -0.86 -2.71 3.36
CA ASP A 381 -0.46 -2.20 2.05
C ASP A 381 0.95 -1.58 2.10
N ASN A 382 1.88 -2.31 2.69
CA ASN A 382 3.31 -2.11 2.48
C ASN A 382 3.79 -3.11 1.39
N PHE A 383 3.19 -3.01 0.17
CA PHE A 383 3.67 -3.68 -1.02
C PHE A 383 4.51 -2.75 -1.90
#